data_47ddc1347c604a6a48b7512698057986
#
_entry.id   47ddc1347c604a6a48b7512698057986
#
_cell.length_a   1.000
_cell.length_b   1.000
_cell.length_c   1.000
_cell.angle_alpha   90.00
_cell.angle_beta   90.00
_cell.angle_gamma   90.00
#
_symmetry.space_group_name_H-M   'P 1'
#
loop_
_entity.id
_entity.type
_entity.pdbx_description
1 polymer ?
#
loop_
_entity_poly.entity_id
_entity_poly.type
_entity_poly.pdbx_seq_one_letter_code
_entity_poly.pdbx_strand_id
1 'polypeptide(L)'
;MGRLRKSIMAAAAAGALLAVMPAAVTAQERPDAEAKPRVPAETHTPFRRTVFTGNEMLMAVFNTLASDCSAVVRPDVRVVTPPANGVVRFDAIIAAVERPPGDIRAVCNGKRAISVGIFYKSNKEFVGADHAALEIDFRQGFVGRFSYDIEVR
;
A
#
# COMPACT_ATOMS: atom_id res chain seq x y z
N MET A 1 83.43 20.45 57.48
CA MET A 1 82.04 21.00 57.68
C MET A 1 81.61 21.71 56.41
N GLY A 2 81.05 20.95 55.50
CA GLY A 2 80.63 21.37 54.15
C GLY A 2 79.14 21.38 54.03
N ARG A 3 78.58 22.49 53.79
CA ARG A 3 77.10 22.62 53.49
C ARG A 3 76.84 22.43 52.01
N LEU A 4 76.17 21.41 51.72
CA LEU A 4 75.69 21.06 50.37
C LEU A 4 74.45 21.88 50.06
N ARG A 5 74.54 22.79 49.08
CA ARG A 5 73.37 23.50 48.53
C ARG A 5 72.68 22.66 47.48
N LYS A 6 71.49 22.28 47.76
CA LYS A 6 70.62 21.62 46.78
C LYS A 6 69.98 22.66 45.86
N SER A 7 70.32 22.63 44.59
CA SER A 7 69.65 23.42 43.57
C SER A 7 68.35 22.66 43.17
N ILE A 8 67.24 23.31 43.27
CA ILE A 8 65.93 22.82 42.83
C ILE A 8 65.75 23.33 41.42
N MET A 9 65.80 22.41 40.43
CA MET A 9 65.37 22.69 39.06
C MET A 9 63.85 22.57 38.99
N ALA A 10 63.19 23.69 38.68
CA ALA A 10 61.76 23.70 38.34
C ALA A 10 61.61 23.24 36.89
N ALA A 11 60.99 22.09 36.69
CA ALA A 11 60.57 21.62 35.37
C ALA A 11 59.22 22.22 35.06
N ALA A 12 59.13 23.08 34.03
CA ALA A 12 57.88 23.57 33.49
C ALA A 12 57.25 22.48 32.61
N ALA A 13 56.15 21.88 33.04
CA ALA A 13 55.35 21.01 32.24
C ALA A 13 54.44 21.82 31.34
N ALA A 14 54.71 21.84 30.04
CA ALA A 14 53.81 22.34 29.01
C ALA A 14 52.66 21.35 28.80
N GLY A 15 51.50 21.64 29.34
CA GLY A 15 50.27 20.89 29.10
C GLY A 15 49.73 21.20 27.72
N ALA A 16 49.84 20.24 26.80
CA ALA A 16 49.11 20.27 25.51
C ALA A 16 47.66 19.96 25.76
N LEU A 17 46.77 20.94 25.68
CA LEU A 17 45.32 20.76 25.61
C LEU A 17 44.98 20.13 24.22
N LEU A 18 44.73 18.84 24.18
CA LEU A 18 44.06 18.20 23.06
C LEU A 18 42.59 18.60 23.06
N ALA A 19 42.20 19.53 22.19
CA ALA A 19 40.81 19.84 21.91
C ALA A 19 40.17 18.65 21.18
N VAL A 20 39.35 17.87 21.88
CA VAL A 20 38.47 16.86 21.28
C VAL A 20 37.34 17.61 20.58
N MET A 21 37.43 17.75 19.26
CA MET A 21 36.31 18.24 18.47
C MET A 21 35.26 17.12 18.40
N PRO A 22 33.98 17.40 18.76
CA PRO A 22 32.92 16.43 18.52
C PRO A 22 32.76 16.28 17.02
N ALA A 23 32.91 15.05 16.49
CA ALA A 23 32.54 14.74 15.14
C ALA A 23 31.03 14.95 14.97
N ALA A 24 30.65 15.99 14.23
CA ALA A 24 29.28 16.16 13.79
C ALA A 24 28.91 14.98 12.90
N VAL A 25 28.13 14.06 13.44
CA VAL A 25 27.47 13.01 12.65
C VAL A 25 26.44 13.74 11.80
N THR A 26 26.82 14.10 10.58
CA THR A 26 25.85 14.49 9.56
C THR A 26 25.00 13.26 9.28
N ALA A 27 23.76 13.26 9.78
CA ALA A 27 22.74 12.31 9.33
C ALA A 27 22.63 12.50 7.82
N GLN A 28 23.17 11.54 7.08
CA GLN A 28 23.03 11.46 5.64
C GLN A 28 21.58 11.07 5.40
N GLU A 29 20.75 12.07 5.18
CA GLU A 29 19.39 11.94 4.69
C GLU A 29 19.49 11.08 3.42
N ARG A 30 19.08 9.81 3.52
CA ARG A 30 18.91 8.96 2.34
C ARG A 30 17.92 9.71 1.46
N PRO A 31 18.26 10.03 0.21
CA PRO A 31 17.25 10.52 -0.69
C PRO A 31 16.17 9.47 -0.72
N ASP A 32 14.97 9.83 -0.27
CA ASP A 32 13.78 9.01 -0.42
C ASP A 32 13.77 8.57 -1.85
N ALA A 33 13.85 7.25 -2.07
CA ALA A 33 13.78 6.67 -3.40
C ALA A 33 12.48 7.21 -3.98
N GLU A 34 12.59 8.18 -4.87
CA GLU A 34 11.50 8.84 -5.56
C GLU A 34 10.62 7.75 -6.15
N ALA A 35 9.53 7.47 -5.45
CA ALA A 35 8.60 6.43 -5.85
C ALA A 35 8.09 6.83 -7.24
N LYS A 36 8.58 6.12 -8.26
CA LYS A 36 8.20 6.33 -9.66
C LYS A 36 6.68 6.47 -9.71
N PRO A 37 6.13 7.55 -10.29
CA PRO A 37 4.70 7.76 -10.36
C PRO A 37 4.02 6.53 -10.96
N ARG A 38 3.18 5.85 -10.17
CA ARG A 38 2.39 4.73 -10.64
C ARG A 38 1.25 5.30 -11.48
N VAL A 39 1.34 5.13 -12.79
CA VAL A 39 0.26 5.56 -13.69
C VAL A 39 -0.89 4.56 -13.55
N PRO A 40 -2.09 5.00 -13.12
CA PRO A 40 -3.24 4.10 -13.06
C PRO A 40 -3.63 3.65 -14.47
N ALA A 41 -3.76 2.33 -14.67
CA ALA A 41 -4.41 1.82 -15.87
C ALA A 41 -5.91 2.11 -15.74
N GLU A 42 -6.46 2.93 -16.63
CA GLU A 42 -7.88 3.19 -16.67
C GLU A 42 -8.61 2.07 -17.43
N THR A 43 -9.62 1.49 -16.81
CA THR A 43 -10.55 0.63 -17.52
C THR A 43 -11.55 1.53 -18.25
N HIS A 44 -11.58 1.48 -19.58
CA HIS A 44 -12.43 2.34 -20.40
C HIS A 44 -13.92 1.96 -20.36
N THR A 45 -14.25 0.78 -19.81
CA THR A 45 -15.62 0.29 -19.76
C THR A 45 -16.02 -0.04 -18.32
N PRO A 46 -17.08 0.59 -17.78
CA PRO A 46 -17.56 0.28 -16.44
C PRO A 46 -18.07 -1.15 -16.33
N PHE A 47 -17.83 -1.77 -15.21
CA PHE A 47 -18.45 -3.04 -14.86
C PHE A 47 -19.92 -2.81 -14.48
N ARG A 48 -20.84 -3.49 -15.17
CA ARG A 48 -22.26 -3.42 -14.84
C ARG A 48 -22.64 -4.40 -13.76
N ARG A 49 -23.42 -3.96 -12.78
CA ARG A 49 -23.91 -4.78 -11.67
C ARG A 49 -25.39 -4.49 -11.43
N THR A 50 -26.14 -5.52 -11.11
CA THR A 50 -27.53 -5.39 -10.64
C THR A 50 -27.61 -5.84 -9.20
N VAL A 51 -28.17 -4.99 -8.33
CA VAL A 51 -28.27 -5.22 -6.89
C VAL A 51 -29.70 -5.03 -6.46
N PHE A 52 -30.21 -5.84 -5.54
CA PHE A 52 -31.53 -5.62 -4.96
C PHE A 52 -31.47 -4.61 -3.83
N THR A 53 -32.47 -3.73 -3.76
CA THR A 53 -32.54 -2.65 -2.79
C THR A 53 -32.37 -3.14 -1.36
N GLY A 54 -31.55 -2.43 -0.58
CA GLY A 54 -31.22 -2.75 0.81
C GLY A 54 -30.29 -3.96 1.01
N ASN A 55 -30.04 -4.74 -0.04
CA ASN A 55 -29.16 -5.91 0.03
C ASN A 55 -27.71 -5.54 -0.22
N GLU A 56 -26.79 -6.30 0.40
CA GLU A 56 -25.38 -6.23 0.11
C GLU A 56 -25.01 -7.25 -0.97
N MET A 57 -24.19 -6.83 -1.93
CA MET A 57 -23.70 -7.70 -3.02
C MET A 57 -22.19 -7.61 -3.14
N LEU A 58 -21.53 -8.76 -3.32
CA LEU A 58 -20.12 -8.83 -3.73
C LEU A 58 -20.01 -8.43 -5.20
N MET A 59 -19.42 -7.28 -5.48
CA MET A 59 -19.27 -6.73 -6.83
C MET A 59 -18.04 -7.27 -7.55
N ALA A 60 -16.93 -7.45 -6.83
CA ALA A 60 -15.66 -7.89 -7.39
C ALA A 60 -14.76 -8.52 -6.33
N VAL A 61 -13.81 -9.30 -6.82
CA VAL A 61 -12.74 -9.91 -6.03
C VAL A 61 -11.41 -9.62 -6.69
N PHE A 62 -10.46 -9.08 -5.91
CA PHE A 62 -9.11 -8.82 -6.38
C PHE A 62 -8.09 -9.53 -5.52
N ASN A 63 -7.06 -10.07 -6.15
CA ASN A 63 -5.93 -10.71 -5.49
C ASN A 63 -4.63 -10.46 -6.26
N THR A 64 -3.52 -10.58 -5.54
CA THR A 64 -2.18 -10.55 -6.09
C THR A 64 -1.53 -11.90 -5.86
N LEU A 65 -1.12 -12.56 -6.94
CA LEU A 65 -0.59 -13.91 -6.92
C LEU A 65 0.85 -13.95 -7.44
N ALA A 66 1.67 -14.79 -6.83
CA ALA A 66 2.94 -15.23 -7.38
C ALA A 66 2.75 -16.24 -8.53
N SER A 67 3.84 -16.62 -9.19
CA SER A 67 3.81 -17.59 -10.29
C SER A 67 3.39 -18.99 -9.86
N ASP A 68 3.60 -19.35 -8.60
CA ASP A 68 3.20 -20.62 -7.98
C ASP A 68 1.75 -20.59 -7.46
N CYS A 69 1.00 -19.50 -7.75
CA CYS A 69 -0.37 -19.26 -7.31
C CYS A 69 -0.54 -18.97 -5.81
N SER A 70 0.53 -18.81 -5.06
CA SER A 70 0.43 -18.33 -3.68
C SER A 70 -0.01 -16.86 -3.66
N ALA A 71 -0.77 -16.47 -2.63
CA ALA A 71 -1.10 -15.07 -2.41
C ALA A 71 0.14 -14.33 -1.91
N VAL A 72 0.56 -13.28 -2.61
CA VAL A 72 1.74 -12.48 -2.24
C VAL A 72 1.37 -11.45 -1.18
N VAL A 73 0.36 -10.63 -1.49
CA VAL A 73 -0.12 -9.55 -0.63
C VAL A 73 -1.55 -9.21 -1.02
N ARG A 74 -2.33 -8.78 -0.06
CA ARG A 74 -3.67 -8.28 -0.34
C ARG A 74 -3.58 -6.92 -1.02
N PRO A 75 -4.29 -6.70 -2.15
CA PRO A 75 -4.40 -5.38 -2.76
C PRO A 75 -4.98 -4.36 -1.80
N ASP A 76 -4.53 -3.11 -1.89
CA ASP A 76 -5.18 -1.98 -1.23
C ASP A 76 -6.24 -1.38 -2.15
N VAL A 77 -7.33 -0.95 -1.54
CA VAL A 77 -8.47 -0.37 -2.25
C VAL A 77 -8.75 1.03 -1.72
N ARG A 78 -8.96 1.96 -2.66
CA ARG A 78 -9.36 3.33 -2.37
C ARG A 78 -10.59 3.70 -3.18
N VAL A 79 -11.59 4.31 -2.54
CA VAL A 79 -12.74 4.88 -3.25
C VAL A 79 -12.30 6.20 -3.88
N VAL A 80 -12.44 6.31 -5.20
CA VAL A 80 -12.18 7.53 -5.97
C VAL A 80 -13.46 8.33 -6.14
N THR A 81 -14.54 7.64 -6.52
CA THR A 81 -15.88 8.21 -6.60
C THR A 81 -16.80 7.36 -5.74
N PRO A 82 -17.29 7.89 -4.61
CA PRO A 82 -18.24 7.17 -3.77
C PRO A 82 -19.62 7.10 -4.46
N PRO A 83 -20.38 6.01 -4.22
CA PRO A 83 -21.75 5.95 -4.70
C PRO A 83 -22.62 6.99 -4.01
N ALA A 84 -23.63 7.51 -4.73
CA ALA A 84 -24.54 8.52 -4.20
C ALA A 84 -25.64 7.90 -3.31
N ASN A 85 -26.04 6.67 -3.59
CA ASN A 85 -27.20 6.03 -3.00
C ASN A 85 -26.88 4.70 -2.31
N GLY A 86 -25.64 4.57 -1.81
CA GLY A 86 -25.18 3.36 -1.13
C GLY A 86 -23.84 3.53 -0.49
N VAL A 87 -23.29 2.42 -0.04
CA VAL A 87 -21.95 2.35 0.54
C VAL A 87 -21.15 1.24 -0.11
N VAL A 88 -19.85 1.50 -0.33
CA VAL A 88 -18.89 0.47 -0.72
C VAL A 88 -18.09 0.07 0.50
N ARG A 89 -17.95 -1.22 0.71
CA ARG A 89 -17.17 -1.83 1.78
C ARG A 89 -16.13 -2.79 1.20
N PHE A 90 -15.00 -2.89 1.87
CA PHE A 90 -13.92 -3.80 1.50
C PHE A 90 -13.65 -4.78 2.63
N ASP A 91 -13.43 -6.04 2.29
CA ASP A 91 -13.12 -7.05 3.28
C ASP A 91 -12.10 -8.07 2.78
N ALA A 92 -11.34 -8.65 3.71
CA ALA A 92 -10.47 -9.78 3.40
C ALA A 92 -11.33 -11.04 3.29
N ILE A 93 -11.27 -11.70 2.14
CA ILE A 93 -11.99 -12.94 1.89
C ILE A 93 -11.05 -14.00 1.33
N ILE A 94 -11.43 -15.26 1.47
CA ILE A 94 -10.81 -16.36 0.73
C ILE A 94 -11.73 -16.72 -0.42
N ALA A 95 -11.27 -16.45 -1.66
CA ALA A 95 -12.05 -16.67 -2.86
C ALA A 95 -11.32 -17.57 -3.85
N ALA A 96 -12.07 -18.19 -4.76
CA ALA A 96 -11.48 -18.86 -5.91
C ALA A 96 -10.85 -17.82 -6.85
N VAL A 97 -9.70 -18.18 -7.40
CA VAL A 97 -9.04 -17.37 -8.44
C VAL A 97 -9.80 -17.56 -9.74
N GLU A 98 -10.13 -16.44 -10.39
CA GLU A 98 -10.74 -16.42 -11.69
C GLU A 98 -9.99 -15.42 -12.58
N ARG A 99 -9.36 -15.92 -13.64
CA ARG A 99 -8.62 -15.15 -14.63
C ARG A 99 -9.17 -15.43 -16.01
N PRO A 100 -9.23 -14.42 -16.88
CA PRO A 100 -9.68 -14.63 -18.25
C PRO A 100 -8.71 -15.55 -19.02
N PRO A 101 -9.18 -16.21 -20.07
CA PRO A 101 -8.32 -16.94 -20.98
C PRO A 101 -7.21 -16.04 -21.53
N GLY A 102 -5.96 -16.54 -21.55
CA GLY A 102 -4.80 -15.79 -22.00
C GLY A 102 -4.06 -15.01 -20.90
N ASP A 103 -4.60 -14.87 -19.71
CA ASP A 103 -3.85 -14.39 -18.56
C ASP A 103 -2.81 -15.43 -18.14
N ILE A 104 -1.56 -14.99 -17.93
CA ILE A 104 -0.47 -15.90 -17.54
C ILE A 104 -0.73 -16.63 -16.22
N ARG A 105 -1.63 -16.10 -15.40
CA ARG A 105 -2.06 -16.68 -14.13
C ARG A 105 -3.37 -17.46 -14.23
N ALA A 106 -3.90 -17.70 -15.45
CA ALA A 106 -5.06 -18.57 -15.65
C ALA A 106 -4.82 -20.02 -15.16
N VAL A 107 -3.57 -20.44 -15.08
CA VAL A 107 -3.15 -21.70 -14.45
C VAL A 107 -3.55 -21.79 -12.97
N CYS A 108 -3.81 -20.65 -12.32
CA CYS A 108 -4.25 -20.58 -10.93
C CYS A 108 -5.77 -20.67 -10.75
N ASN A 109 -6.54 -20.71 -11.84
CA ASN A 109 -8.00 -20.75 -11.74
C ASN A 109 -8.49 -21.93 -10.91
N GLY A 110 -9.49 -21.67 -10.07
CA GLY A 110 -10.05 -22.61 -9.12
C GLY A 110 -9.28 -22.78 -7.81
N LYS A 111 -8.02 -22.32 -7.73
CA LYS A 111 -7.30 -22.28 -6.44
C LYS A 111 -7.88 -21.20 -5.54
N ARG A 112 -7.86 -21.43 -4.22
CA ARG A 112 -8.34 -20.45 -3.25
C ARG A 112 -7.19 -19.55 -2.78
N ALA A 113 -7.42 -18.25 -2.77
CA ALA A 113 -6.43 -17.27 -2.34
C ALA A 113 -7.04 -16.20 -1.44
N ILE A 114 -6.20 -15.63 -0.55
CA ILE A 114 -6.56 -14.42 0.20
C ILE A 114 -6.74 -13.28 -0.81
N SER A 115 -7.90 -12.65 -0.75
CA SER A 115 -8.35 -11.64 -1.72
C SER A 115 -8.97 -10.47 -0.99
N VAL A 116 -9.17 -9.36 -1.67
CA VAL A 116 -10.07 -8.30 -1.23
C VAL A 116 -11.40 -8.42 -1.97
N GLY A 117 -12.48 -8.58 -1.22
CA GLY A 117 -13.85 -8.50 -1.74
C GLY A 117 -14.34 -7.07 -1.70
N ILE A 118 -14.94 -6.63 -2.79
CA ILE A 118 -15.61 -5.34 -2.92
C ILE A 118 -17.10 -5.56 -2.82
N PHE A 119 -17.72 -4.96 -1.82
CA PHE A 119 -19.15 -5.09 -1.54
C PHE A 119 -19.82 -3.74 -1.72
N TYR A 120 -21.01 -3.75 -2.31
CA TYR A 120 -21.89 -2.60 -2.38
C TYR A 120 -23.21 -2.92 -1.70
N LYS A 121 -23.73 -1.97 -0.94
CA LYS A 121 -25.06 -2.01 -0.33
C LYS A 121 -25.77 -0.70 -0.64
N SER A 122 -26.94 -0.79 -1.29
CA SER A 122 -27.76 0.39 -1.54
C SER A 122 -28.40 0.91 -0.25
N ASN A 123 -28.75 2.19 -0.24
CA ASN A 123 -29.65 2.73 0.75
C ASN A 123 -30.99 1.97 0.70
N LYS A 124 -31.67 1.89 1.84
CA LYS A 124 -33.02 1.29 1.91
C LYS A 124 -33.95 2.04 0.99
N GLU A 125 -34.82 1.29 0.29
CA GLU A 125 -35.85 1.82 -0.60
C GLU A 125 -35.33 2.56 -1.85
N PHE A 126 -34.01 2.70 -2.03
CA PHE A 126 -33.48 3.26 -3.27
C PHE A 126 -33.61 2.26 -4.39
N VAL A 127 -34.15 2.71 -5.53
CA VAL A 127 -34.24 2.01 -6.80
C VAL A 127 -33.76 2.97 -7.89
N GLY A 128 -32.91 2.50 -8.80
CA GLY A 128 -32.37 3.30 -9.88
C GLY A 128 -30.90 3.07 -10.12
N ALA A 129 -30.27 3.99 -10.86
CA ALA A 129 -28.85 3.91 -11.20
C ALA A 129 -27.98 4.57 -10.11
N ASP A 130 -26.89 3.90 -9.79
CA ASP A 130 -25.81 4.42 -8.96
C ASP A 130 -24.45 4.16 -9.64
N HIS A 131 -23.40 4.81 -9.18
CA HIS A 131 -22.08 4.68 -9.77
C HIS A 131 -21.01 4.74 -8.69
N ALA A 132 -19.95 3.95 -8.85
CA ALA A 132 -18.78 4.01 -7.99
C ALA A 132 -17.49 3.83 -8.81
N ALA A 133 -16.42 4.51 -8.42
CA ALA A 133 -15.10 4.27 -8.98
C ALA A 133 -14.08 4.00 -7.87
N LEU A 134 -13.25 2.99 -8.12
CA LEU A 134 -12.25 2.49 -7.18
C LEU A 134 -10.87 2.51 -7.81
N GLU A 135 -9.87 2.71 -6.99
CA GLU A 135 -8.48 2.49 -7.34
C GLU A 135 -7.93 1.32 -6.52
N ILE A 136 -7.29 0.38 -7.20
CA ILE A 136 -6.75 -0.84 -6.62
C ILE A 136 -5.24 -0.83 -6.79
N ASP A 137 -4.48 -0.76 -5.71
CA ASP A 137 -3.03 -0.94 -5.70
C ASP A 137 -2.71 -2.43 -5.46
N PHE A 138 -2.22 -3.08 -6.49
CA PHE A 138 -1.84 -4.50 -6.42
C PHE A 138 -0.49 -4.73 -5.74
N ARG A 139 0.16 -3.67 -5.25
CA ARG A 139 1.44 -3.73 -4.53
C ARG A 139 2.62 -4.31 -5.31
N GLN A 140 2.45 -4.57 -6.60
CA GLN A 140 3.48 -5.07 -7.52
C GLN A 140 3.85 -4.03 -8.59
N GLY A 141 3.73 -2.73 -8.26
CA GLY A 141 4.00 -1.64 -9.21
C GLY A 141 2.86 -1.36 -10.18
N PHE A 142 1.72 -2.01 -10.02
CA PHE A 142 0.52 -1.80 -10.83
C PHE A 142 -0.62 -1.25 -9.98
N VAL A 143 -1.22 -0.16 -10.45
CA VAL A 143 -2.44 0.44 -9.90
C VAL A 143 -3.47 0.48 -11.01
N GLY A 144 -4.66 -0.09 -10.77
CA GLY A 144 -5.77 -0.07 -11.70
C GLY A 144 -6.93 0.78 -11.21
N ARG A 145 -7.63 1.46 -12.12
CA ARG A 145 -8.92 2.12 -11.83
C ARG A 145 -10.05 1.28 -12.40
N PHE A 146 -11.11 1.11 -11.62
CA PHE A 146 -12.27 0.30 -11.93
C PHE A 146 -13.53 1.07 -11.60
N SER A 147 -14.40 1.25 -12.59
CA SER A 147 -15.70 1.89 -12.43
C SER A 147 -16.83 0.88 -12.51
N TYR A 148 -17.91 1.15 -11.79
CA TYR A 148 -19.08 0.31 -11.67
C TYR A 148 -20.34 1.12 -11.94
N ASP A 149 -21.10 0.72 -12.94
CA ASP A 149 -22.47 1.15 -13.14
C ASP A 149 -23.40 0.17 -12.43
N ILE A 150 -24.13 0.63 -11.44
CA ILE A 150 -24.92 -0.19 -10.53
C ILE A 150 -26.39 0.12 -10.76
N GLU A 151 -27.15 -0.90 -11.13
CA GLU A 151 -28.60 -0.82 -11.23
C GLU A 151 -29.21 -1.45 -9.98
N VAL A 152 -29.89 -0.64 -9.19
CA VAL A 152 -30.59 -1.10 -7.98
C VAL A 152 -32.08 -1.31 -8.31
N ARG A 153 -32.59 -2.51 -8.00
CA ARG A 153 -33.97 -2.95 -8.27
C ARG A 153 -34.71 -3.34 -7.00
#